data_bb5aa9a44332429cd11bbd577c485340
#
_entry.id   bb5aa9a44332429cd11bbd577c485340
#
_cell.length_a   1.000
_cell.length_b   1.000
_cell.length_c   1.000
_cell.angle_alpha   90.00
_cell.angle_beta   90.00
_cell.angle_gamma   90.00
#
_symmetry.space_group_name_H-M   'P 1'
#
loop_
_entity.id
_entity.type
_entity.pdbx_description
1 polymer ?
#
loop_
_entity_poly.entity_id
_entity_poly.type
_entity_poly.pdbx_seq_one_letter_code
_entity_poly.pdbx_strand_id
1 'polypeptide(L)'
;MKKLFILCAALVAFGLNAQTKTISKTELRNKIKGGWAGQTIGVTFGGPMEFRYNGTMINRYQPIPWFDGYLKKTMLENPGLYDDLYMDLTFVEVFEREGLKAPLASHAKAYAQAGYALWHANQAGRYNILNGMMPPASGHWKNNPHADCIDYQIECDFAGLMSPGMPNAASEISEQIGHIMNYGDGYYGGVYLGAAYTLAFVSNDINYIVSEALKTIPKQSKYYQCISDVIRWHKQYPTDWRQTWLQVQNKWADDIGCPDGVFAPFNIDATVNSAYVVIGLLYGQGDFGKTVEIATRCGQDADCNPSSAAGILGTMLGYDRIPAYWKLGLKEAEDIDFKYTSTSLNDVYEIGYQHALKNILAHGGQVTADAVVIPSAAPKAVAFEESFAGVYPTEKIGINKDLMNEYRFAFEGKGFVVRADMAKWASTDPHAFEVDVYVDGKVFEQVKLPVNFTTRRHELTWNYDLPMGPHEVRLVLKNPNPNYTCKLMDAIIYRDQPLLKTNDKFYRLTD
;
A
#
# COMPACT_ATOMS: atom_id res chain seq x y z
N MET A 1 -15.74 71.94 28.63
CA MET A 1 -16.20 71.38 27.39
C MET A 1 -15.21 70.23 26.96
N LYS A 2 -15.51 69.00 27.34
CA LYS A 2 -14.69 67.83 26.98
C LYS A 2 -15.32 67.20 25.75
N LYS A 3 -14.60 67.17 24.62
CA LYS A 3 -15.03 66.50 23.40
C LYS A 3 -14.67 65.02 23.51
N LEU A 4 -15.69 64.16 23.51
CA LEU A 4 -15.60 62.71 23.48
C LEU A 4 -15.42 62.28 22.02
N PHE A 5 -14.26 61.69 21.67
CA PHE A 5 -14.04 61.04 20.37
C PHE A 5 -14.48 59.60 20.49
N ILE A 6 -15.56 59.25 19.81
CA ILE A 6 -15.98 57.83 19.61
C ILE A 6 -15.20 57.31 18.42
N LEU A 7 -14.29 56.34 18.68
CA LEU A 7 -13.56 55.60 17.68
C LEU A 7 -14.41 54.37 17.29
N CYS A 8 -15.08 54.43 16.14
CA CYS A 8 -15.74 53.27 15.56
C CYS A 8 -14.65 52.34 14.94
N ALA A 9 -14.31 51.27 15.64
CA ALA A 9 -13.52 50.20 15.06
C ALA A 9 -14.41 49.35 14.14
N ALA A 10 -14.26 49.49 12.83
CA ALA A 10 -14.85 48.61 11.84
C ALA A 10 -14.09 47.26 11.88
N LEU A 11 -14.70 46.24 12.46
CA LEU A 11 -14.26 44.89 12.33
C LEU A 11 -14.49 44.44 10.86
N VAL A 12 -13.47 44.50 10.05
CA VAL A 12 -13.46 43.82 8.74
C VAL A 12 -13.29 42.34 9.02
N ALA A 13 -14.40 41.60 9.05
CA ALA A 13 -14.40 40.15 9.01
C ALA A 13 -13.86 39.71 7.64
N PHE A 14 -12.58 39.36 7.55
CA PHE A 14 -12.06 38.60 6.43
C PHE A 14 -12.74 37.23 6.47
N GLY A 15 -13.87 37.08 5.82
CA GLY A 15 -14.42 35.80 5.46
C GLY A 15 -13.39 35.11 4.55
N LEU A 16 -12.66 34.15 5.08
CA LEU A 16 -11.97 33.14 4.24
C LEU A 16 -13.05 32.46 3.41
N ASN A 17 -13.26 32.94 2.17
CA ASN A 17 -14.06 32.23 1.19
C ASN A 17 -13.35 30.90 0.97
N ALA A 18 -13.77 29.85 1.68
CA ALA A 18 -13.37 28.49 1.40
C ALA A 18 -13.75 28.21 -0.06
N GLN A 19 -12.76 27.95 -0.89
CA GLN A 19 -13.00 27.61 -2.29
C GLN A 19 -13.81 26.32 -2.30
N THR A 20 -14.95 26.29 -2.98
CA THR A 20 -15.81 25.11 -3.06
C THR A 20 -15.87 24.59 -4.50
N LYS A 21 -16.10 23.31 -4.66
CA LYS A 21 -16.39 22.68 -5.94
C LYS A 21 -17.79 22.07 -5.89
N THR A 22 -18.55 22.26 -6.96
CA THR A 22 -19.90 21.70 -7.09
C THR A 22 -19.91 20.66 -8.18
N ILE A 23 -20.40 19.46 -7.87
CA ILE A 23 -20.66 18.41 -8.86
C ILE A 23 -22.08 17.88 -8.69
N SER A 24 -22.71 17.43 -9.77
CA SER A 24 -24.03 16.80 -9.68
C SER A 24 -23.97 15.45 -8.95
N LYS A 25 -25.04 15.04 -8.30
CA LYS A 25 -25.15 13.70 -7.69
C LYS A 25 -24.99 12.58 -8.71
N THR A 26 -25.47 12.78 -9.92
CA THR A 26 -25.30 11.83 -11.04
C THR A 26 -23.82 11.68 -11.41
N GLU A 27 -23.10 12.79 -11.54
CA GLU A 27 -21.68 12.76 -11.83
C GLU A 27 -20.88 12.15 -10.67
N LEU A 28 -21.23 12.46 -9.42
CA LEU A 28 -20.59 11.85 -8.25
C LEU A 28 -20.74 10.32 -8.26
N ARG A 29 -21.95 9.80 -8.47
CA ARG A 29 -22.19 8.36 -8.59
C ARG A 29 -21.39 7.74 -9.74
N ASN A 30 -21.42 8.40 -10.90
CA ASN A 30 -20.72 7.94 -12.08
C ASN A 30 -19.20 7.86 -11.88
N LYS A 31 -18.62 8.81 -11.16
CA LYS A 31 -17.19 8.84 -10.83
C LYS A 31 -16.83 7.77 -9.79
N ILE A 32 -17.62 7.59 -8.74
CA ILE A 32 -17.41 6.51 -7.75
C ILE A 32 -17.49 5.14 -8.43
N LYS A 33 -18.51 4.92 -9.25
CA LYS A 33 -18.64 3.70 -10.06
C LYS A 33 -17.43 3.50 -10.97
N GLY A 34 -16.93 4.59 -11.58
CA GLY A 34 -15.74 4.57 -12.42
C GLY A 34 -14.46 4.15 -11.70
N GLY A 35 -14.30 4.57 -10.44
CA GLY A 35 -13.16 4.20 -9.59
C GLY A 35 -13.13 2.70 -9.29
N TRP A 36 -14.20 2.17 -8.69
CA TRP A 36 -14.30 0.75 -8.36
C TRP A 36 -14.24 -0.17 -9.60
N ALA A 37 -14.90 0.22 -10.69
CA ALA A 37 -14.82 -0.52 -11.94
C ALA A 37 -13.42 -0.49 -12.54
N GLY A 38 -12.76 0.68 -12.50
CA GLY A 38 -11.38 0.84 -12.99
C GLY A 38 -10.40 -0.04 -12.24
N GLN A 39 -10.47 -0.05 -10.92
CA GLN A 39 -9.69 -0.91 -10.04
C GLN A 39 -9.89 -2.39 -10.41
N THR A 40 -11.13 -2.86 -10.48
CA THR A 40 -11.46 -4.25 -10.84
C THR A 40 -10.93 -4.63 -12.23
N ILE A 41 -11.01 -3.73 -13.20
CA ILE A 41 -10.49 -3.95 -14.56
C ILE A 41 -8.96 -4.05 -14.52
N GLY A 42 -8.30 -3.12 -13.81
CA GLY A 42 -6.84 -3.06 -13.72
C GLY A 42 -6.24 -4.32 -13.12
N VAL A 43 -6.73 -4.74 -11.95
CA VAL A 43 -6.25 -5.95 -11.27
C VAL A 43 -6.47 -7.20 -12.12
N THR A 44 -7.64 -7.32 -12.77
CA THR A 44 -7.94 -8.46 -13.64
C THR A 44 -7.00 -8.53 -14.84
N PHE A 45 -6.70 -7.38 -15.46
CA PHE A 45 -5.83 -7.31 -16.63
C PHE A 45 -4.38 -7.65 -16.28
N GLY A 46 -3.88 -7.11 -15.16
CA GLY A 46 -2.50 -7.30 -14.73
C GLY A 46 -2.20 -8.67 -14.12
N GLY A 47 -3.18 -9.32 -13.49
CA GLY A 47 -3.01 -10.54 -12.71
C GLY A 47 -2.22 -11.67 -13.36
N PRO A 48 -2.36 -11.97 -14.68
CA PRO A 48 -1.53 -12.99 -15.33
C PRO A 48 -0.03 -12.67 -15.36
N MET A 49 0.36 -11.42 -15.07
CA MET A 49 1.74 -10.93 -15.16
C MET A 49 2.40 -10.79 -13.78
N GLU A 50 1.63 -10.81 -12.72
CA GLU A 50 2.10 -10.67 -11.34
C GLU A 50 3.24 -11.65 -11.02
N PHE A 51 4.24 -11.19 -10.24
CA PHE A 51 5.45 -11.93 -9.83
C PHE A 51 6.36 -12.46 -10.95
N ARG A 52 6.04 -12.21 -12.23
CA ARG A 52 6.82 -12.74 -13.36
C ARG A 52 7.93 -11.79 -13.84
N TYR A 53 7.83 -10.51 -13.51
CA TYR A 53 8.68 -9.46 -14.05
C TYR A 53 9.25 -8.55 -12.96
N ASN A 54 9.91 -9.14 -11.98
CA ASN A 54 10.58 -8.40 -10.90
C ASN A 54 11.89 -7.80 -11.42
N GLY A 55 12.05 -6.47 -11.28
CA GLY A 55 13.23 -5.75 -11.76
C GLY A 55 13.33 -5.63 -13.29
N THR A 56 12.25 -5.93 -14.03
CA THR A 56 12.24 -5.82 -15.49
C THR A 56 10.86 -5.45 -16.03
N MET A 57 10.85 -4.80 -17.19
CA MET A 57 9.61 -4.48 -17.91
C MET A 57 9.03 -5.71 -18.60
N ILE A 58 7.71 -5.78 -18.72
CA ILE A 58 7.02 -6.75 -19.56
C ILE A 58 7.26 -6.38 -21.03
N ASN A 59 7.77 -7.34 -21.81
CA ASN A 59 8.03 -7.15 -23.24
C ASN A 59 6.74 -6.72 -23.96
N ARG A 60 6.85 -5.75 -24.86
CA ARG A 60 5.71 -5.22 -25.64
C ARG A 60 4.98 -6.26 -26.47
N TYR A 61 5.65 -7.35 -26.84
CA TYR A 61 5.07 -8.46 -27.61
C TYR A 61 4.47 -9.56 -26.71
N GLN A 62 4.64 -9.46 -25.37
CA GLN A 62 3.97 -10.37 -24.46
C GLN A 62 2.47 -10.09 -24.51
N PRO A 63 1.64 -11.05 -24.94
CA PRO A 63 0.19 -10.87 -24.90
C PRO A 63 -0.28 -10.90 -23.44
N ILE A 64 -1.22 -10.01 -23.12
CA ILE A 64 -1.95 -10.00 -21.85
C ILE A 64 -3.41 -10.31 -22.22
N PRO A 65 -4.01 -11.35 -21.65
CA PRO A 65 -5.35 -11.79 -22.05
C PRO A 65 -6.41 -10.76 -21.63
N TRP A 66 -7.27 -10.39 -22.58
CA TRP A 66 -8.49 -9.63 -22.33
C TRP A 66 -9.54 -9.95 -23.37
N PHE A 67 -10.65 -10.54 -22.95
CA PHE A 67 -11.73 -10.98 -23.83
C PHE A 67 -13.06 -11.01 -23.06
N ASP A 68 -14.17 -11.13 -23.76
CA ASP A 68 -15.49 -11.17 -23.15
C ASP A 68 -15.63 -12.36 -22.20
N GLY A 69 -16.13 -12.09 -20.99
CA GLY A 69 -16.25 -13.08 -19.91
C GLY A 69 -14.96 -13.35 -19.13
N TYR A 70 -13.79 -12.77 -19.50
CA TYR A 70 -12.52 -13.01 -18.81
C TYR A 70 -12.56 -12.51 -17.36
N LEU A 71 -13.09 -11.30 -17.12
CA LEU A 71 -13.21 -10.72 -15.78
C LEU A 71 -14.03 -11.62 -14.86
N LYS A 72 -15.25 -11.98 -15.28
CA LYS A 72 -16.10 -12.89 -14.50
C LYS A 72 -15.43 -14.24 -14.22
N LYS A 73 -14.79 -14.81 -15.25
CA LYS A 73 -14.05 -16.07 -15.11
C LYS A 73 -12.96 -15.95 -14.02
N THR A 74 -12.17 -14.86 -14.07
CA THR A 74 -11.09 -14.62 -13.11
C THR A 74 -11.62 -14.45 -11.69
N MET A 75 -12.70 -13.68 -11.48
CA MET A 75 -13.32 -13.54 -10.17
C MET A 75 -13.77 -14.88 -9.56
N LEU A 76 -14.26 -15.80 -10.40
CA LEU A 76 -14.75 -17.10 -9.92
C LEU A 76 -13.64 -18.14 -9.73
N GLU A 77 -12.64 -18.17 -10.62
CA GLU A 77 -11.60 -19.20 -10.65
C GLU A 77 -10.35 -18.79 -9.85
N ASN A 78 -10.05 -17.50 -9.77
CA ASN A 78 -8.91 -16.95 -9.01
C ASN A 78 -9.33 -15.76 -8.13
N PRO A 79 -10.25 -15.97 -7.18
CA PRO A 79 -10.79 -14.88 -6.37
C PRO A 79 -9.76 -14.27 -5.42
N GLY A 80 -8.64 -14.93 -5.15
CA GLY A 80 -7.53 -14.42 -4.34
C GLY A 80 -6.76 -13.27 -5.00
N LEU A 81 -6.87 -13.11 -6.32
CA LEU A 81 -6.28 -12.01 -7.07
C LEU A 81 -6.85 -10.63 -6.71
N TYR A 82 -8.05 -10.59 -6.15
CA TYR A 82 -8.77 -9.33 -5.87
C TYR A 82 -8.53 -8.83 -4.44
N ASP A 83 -7.31 -8.97 -3.93
CA ASP A 83 -6.93 -8.50 -2.60
C ASP A 83 -7.04 -6.98 -2.48
N ASP A 84 -6.66 -6.20 -3.46
CA ASP A 84 -6.94 -4.76 -3.53
C ASP A 84 -8.39 -4.45 -3.14
N LEU A 85 -9.35 -5.24 -3.64
CA LEU A 85 -10.77 -4.97 -3.45
C LEU A 85 -11.31 -5.57 -2.15
N TYR A 86 -11.07 -6.86 -1.86
CA TYR A 86 -11.68 -7.45 -0.65
C TYR A 86 -11.06 -6.90 0.64
N MET A 87 -9.85 -6.37 0.59
CA MET A 87 -9.23 -5.73 1.74
C MET A 87 -9.79 -4.31 1.94
N ASP A 88 -9.91 -3.51 0.87
CA ASP A 88 -10.66 -2.25 0.89
C ASP A 88 -12.07 -2.45 1.47
N LEU A 89 -12.79 -3.47 0.97
CA LEU A 89 -14.16 -3.78 1.40
C LEU A 89 -14.23 -4.19 2.87
N THR A 90 -13.18 -4.80 3.43
CA THR A 90 -13.11 -5.08 4.86
C THR A 90 -13.25 -3.80 5.69
N PHE A 91 -12.61 -2.71 5.29
CA PHE A 91 -12.72 -1.43 5.98
C PHE A 91 -14.04 -0.71 5.64
N VAL A 92 -14.50 -0.79 4.40
CA VAL A 92 -15.79 -0.25 3.96
C VAL A 92 -16.95 -0.86 4.76
N GLU A 93 -16.95 -2.18 4.97
CA GLU A 93 -17.98 -2.88 5.77
C GLU A 93 -17.96 -2.45 7.25
N VAL A 94 -16.80 -2.10 7.81
CA VAL A 94 -16.73 -1.52 9.16
C VAL A 94 -17.37 -0.14 9.20
N PHE A 95 -17.06 0.72 8.22
CA PHE A 95 -17.71 2.05 8.14
C PHE A 95 -19.20 1.95 7.90
N GLU A 96 -19.68 0.99 7.11
CA GLU A 96 -21.11 0.80 6.90
C GLU A 96 -21.81 0.34 8.18
N ARG A 97 -21.22 -0.58 8.92
CA ARG A 97 -21.78 -1.14 10.16
C ARG A 97 -21.71 -0.17 11.33
N GLU A 98 -20.62 0.59 11.50
CA GLU A 98 -20.33 1.39 12.70
C GLU A 98 -20.33 2.90 12.44
N GLY A 99 -20.43 3.31 11.15
CA GLY A 99 -20.39 4.71 10.72
C GLY A 99 -18.98 5.27 10.54
N LEU A 100 -18.89 6.51 9.99
CA LEU A 100 -17.61 7.14 9.64
C LEU A 100 -16.68 7.42 10.84
N LYS A 101 -17.18 7.29 12.07
CA LYS A 101 -16.40 7.43 13.30
C LYS A 101 -16.09 6.08 13.95
N ALA A 102 -16.16 5.00 13.19
CA ALA A 102 -15.78 3.67 13.66
C ALA A 102 -14.38 3.72 14.30
N PRO A 103 -14.20 3.15 15.50
CA PRO A 103 -12.93 3.21 16.19
C PRO A 103 -11.87 2.37 15.46
N LEU A 104 -10.61 2.81 15.49
CA LEU A 104 -9.47 2.09 14.91
C LEU A 104 -9.44 0.61 15.31
N ALA A 105 -9.78 0.31 16.57
CA ALA A 105 -9.84 -1.07 17.07
C ALA A 105 -10.84 -1.96 16.32
N SER A 106 -11.95 -1.42 15.80
CA SER A 106 -12.92 -2.17 15.00
C SER A 106 -12.34 -2.54 13.64
N HIS A 107 -11.63 -1.61 12.99
CA HIS A 107 -10.95 -1.86 11.72
C HIS A 107 -9.83 -2.89 11.90
N ALA A 108 -8.96 -2.71 12.89
CA ALA A 108 -7.87 -3.63 13.19
C ALA A 108 -8.39 -5.06 13.49
N LYS A 109 -9.49 -5.17 14.24
CA LYS A 109 -10.09 -6.46 14.56
C LYS A 109 -10.72 -7.12 13.33
N ALA A 110 -11.48 -6.38 12.52
CA ALA A 110 -12.07 -6.90 11.29
C ALA A 110 -10.99 -7.44 10.35
N TYR A 111 -9.94 -6.66 10.15
CA TYR A 111 -8.78 -7.03 9.36
C TYR A 111 -8.06 -8.29 9.91
N ALA A 112 -7.77 -8.34 11.20
CA ALA A 112 -7.04 -9.46 11.79
C ALA A 112 -7.85 -10.76 11.80
N GLN A 113 -9.19 -10.69 11.81
CA GLN A 113 -10.10 -11.84 11.83
C GLN A 113 -10.61 -12.25 10.45
N ALA A 114 -10.29 -11.49 9.39
CA ALA A 114 -10.70 -11.83 8.04
C ALA A 114 -10.11 -13.17 7.58
N GLY A 115 -10.87 -13.91 6.79
CA GLY A 115 -10.53 -15.28 6.38
C GLY A 115 -9.55 -15.42 5.21
N TYR A 116 -9.08 -14.31 4.64
CA TYR A 116 -8.13 -14.32 3.53
C TYR A 116 -6.69 -14.53 3.99
N ALA A 117 -5.86 -15.09 3.10
CA ALA A 117 -4.41 -15.15 3.31
C ALA A 117 -3.81 -13.74 3.20
N LEU A 118 -2.72 -13.51 3.93
CA LEU A 118 -1.96 -12.26 3.91
C LEU A 118 -0.48 -12.55 3.79
N TRP A 119 0.26 -11.59 3.26
CA TRP A 119 1.70 -11.64 3.08
C TRP A 119 2.32 -10.36 3.64
N HIS A 120 3.63 -10.33 3.78
CA HIS A 120 4.45 -9.15 4.06
C HIS A 120 3.94 -8.27 5.20
N ALA A 121 3.72 -6.97 4.97
CA ALA A 121 3.29 -6.05 6.02
C ALA A 121 1.91 -6.43 6.58
N ASN A 122 1.03 -6.87 5.72
CA ASN A 122 -0.28 -7.37 6.09
C ASN A 122 -0.21 -8.58 7.01
N GLN A 123 0.63 -9.57 6.69
CA GLN A 123 0.77 -10.78 7.50
C GLN A 123 1.37 -10.48 8.88
N ALA A 124 2.41 -9.65 8.94
CA ALA A 124 3.01 -9.22 10.19
C ALA A 124 2.05 -8.37 11.04
N GLY A 125 1.33 -7.43 10.42
CA GLY A 125 0.30 -6.63 11.09
C GLY A 125 -0.80 -7.50 11.72
N ARG A 126 -1.34 -8.47 10.96
CA ARG A 126 -2.32 -9.45 11.48
C ARG A 126 -1.77 -10.23 12.66
N TYR A 127 -0.56 -10.80 12.52
CA TYR A 127 0.08 -11.55 13.59
C TYR A 127 0.21 -10.70 14.85
N ASN A 128 0.67 -9.46 14.72
CA ASN A 128 0.82 -8.52 15.82
C ASN A 128 -0.52 -8.27 16.55
N ILE A 129 -1.59 -7.98 15.80
CA ILE A 129 -2.91 -7.72 16.37
C ILE A 129 -3.46 -8.96 17.09
N LEU A 130 -3.34 -10.14 16.48
CA LEU A 130 -3.79 -11.42 17.07
C LEU A 130 -3.03 -11.75 18.36
N ASN A 131 -1.80 -11.24 18.52
CA ASN A 131 -0.98 -11.36 19.73
C ASN A 131 -1.09 -10.15 20.66
N GLY A 132 -2.06 -9.25 20.45
CA GLY A 132 -2.38 -8.14 21.36
C GLY A 132 -1.66 -6.84 21.08
N MET A 133 -0.83 -6.76 20.03
CA MET A 133 -0.15 -5.53 19.63
C MET A 133 -1.04 -4.75 18.64
N MET A 134 -1.75 -3.75 19.15
CA MET A 134 -2.70 -2.95 18.38
C MET A 134 -2.01 -1.83 17.59
N PRO A 135 -2.65 -1.30 16.50
CA PRO A 135 -2.14 -0.11 15.83
C PRO A 135 -2.04 1.11 16.77
N PRO A 136 -1.08 2.02 16.52
CA PRO A 136 -0.15 2.07 15.40
C PRO A 136 1.08 1.17 15.56
N ALA A 137 1.25 0.50 16.72
CA ALA A 137 2.41 -0.33 16.99
C ALA A 137 2.50 -1.55 16.06
N SER A 138 1.36 -2.11 15.61
CA SER A 138 1.33 -3.28 14.73
C SER A 138 1.99 -3.04 13.37
N GLY A 139 1.85 -1.85 12.79
CA GLY A 139 2.44 -1.46 11.51
C GLY A 139 3.83 -0.85 11.62
N HIS A 140 4.25 -0.42 12.82
CA HIS A 140 5.51 0.28 13.00
C HIS A 140 6.72 -0.60 12.63
N TRP A 141 7.67 -0.08 11.85
CA TRP A 141 8.79 -0.82 11.26
C TRP A 141 9.64 -1.66 12.23
N LYS A 142 9.72 -1.29 13.50
CA LYS A 142 10.40 -2.13 14.53
C LYS A 142 9.64 -3.40 14.87
N ASN A 143 8.33 -3.42 14.64
CA ASN A 143 7.43 -4.54 14.93
C ASN A 143 6.92 -5.21 13.65
N ASN A 144 7.23 -4.62 12.49
CA ASN A 144 6.83 -5.11 11.19
C ASN A 144 7.97 -4.87 10.19
N PRO A 145 8.80 -5.88 9.89
CA PRO A 145 9.94 -5.72 9.00
C PRO A 145 9.57 -5.43 7.55
N HIS A 146 8.28 -5.47 7.22
CA HIS A 146 7.72 -5.16 5.91
C HIS A 146 6.99 -3.81 5.86
N ALA A 147 7.22 -2.92 6.82
CA ALA A 147 6.48 -1.67 6.96
C ALA A 147 6.46 -0.77 5.71
N ASP A 148 7.46 -0.85 4.83
CA ASP A 148 7.55 -0.09 3.57
C ASP A 148 6.99 -0.84 2.35
N CYS A 149 6.38 -2.03 2.55
CA CYS A 149 5.72 -2.74 1.47
C CYS A 149 4.42 -2.05 1.03
N ILE A 150 3.93 -2.44 -0.15
CA ILE A 150 2.82 -1.81 -0.87
C ILE A 150 1.45 -1.91 -0.16
N ASP A 151 1.32 -2.73 0.87
CA ASP A 151 0.05 -3.23 1.40
C ASP A 151 -1.02 -2.14 1.57
N TYR A 152 -0.80 -1.13 2.42
CA TYR A 152 -1.79 -0.05 2.57
C TYR A 152 -1.97 0.79 1.31
N GLN A 153 -1.00 0.83 0.41
CA GLN A 153 -1.13 1.55 -0.85
C GLN A 153 -2.25 0.99 -1.72
N ILE A 154 -2.41 -0.34 -1.75
CA ILE A 154 -3.45 -1.02 -2.52
C ILE A 154 -4.77 -1.15 -1.76
N GLU A 155 -4.78 -0.81 -0.48
CA GLU A 155 -5.93 -0.89 0.43
C GLU A 155 -6.46 0.49 0.86
N CYS A 156 -6.16 1.54 0.10
CA CYS A 156 -6.53 2.92 0.44
C CYS A 156 -7.58 3.53 -0.50
N ASP A 157 -7.94 2.85 -1.57
CA ASP A 157 -8.74 3.40 -2.66
C ASP A 157 -10.11 3.87 -2.16
N PHE A 158 -10.71 3.10 -1.24
CA PHE A 158 -11.96 3.50 -0.56
C PHE A 158 -11.84 4.83 0.16
N ALA A 159 -10.70 5.14 0.80
CA ALA A 159 -10.50 6.39 1.52
C ALA A 159 -10.57 7.60 0.57
N GLY A 160 -9.99 7.46 -0.62
CA GLY A 160 -10.08 8.44 -1.69
C GLY A 160 -11.49 8.54 -2.28
N LEU A 161 -12.12 7.40 -2.57
CA LEU A 161 -13.45 7.33 -3.19
C LEU A 161 -14.56 7.88 -2.28
N MET A 162 -14.43 7.74 -0.96
CA MET A 162 -15.38 8.31 -0.01
C MET A 162 -15.05 9.77 0.41
N SER A 163 -13.98 10.36 -0.16
CA SER A 163 -13.54 11.73 0.15
C SER A 163 -13.44 12.63 -1.10
N PRO A 164 -14.47 12.75 -1.96
CA PRO A 164 -14.40 13.48 -3.23
C PRO A 164 -13.88 14.91 -3.05
N GLY A 165 -12.78 15.26 -3.74
CA GLY A 165 -12.18 16.60 -3.71
C GLY A 165 -11.59 17.03 -2.36
N MET A 166 -11.49 16.12 -1.38
CA MET A 166 -11.06 16.39 -0.01
C MET A 166 -9.81 15.57 0.37
N PRO A 167 -8.62 15.90 -0.14
CA PRO A 167 -7.42 15.09 0.09
C PRO A 167 -7.04 14.98 1.58
N ASN A 168 -7.29 16.04 2.37
CA ASN A 168 -7.01 16.00 3.81
C ASN A 168 -7.95 15.02 4.55
N ALA A 169 -9.22 14.89 4.11
CA ALA A 169 -10.15 13.93 4.69
C ALA A 169 -9.75 12.49 4.37
N ALA A 170 -9.26 12.23 3.16
CA ALA A 170 -8.66 10.92 2.84
C ALA A 170 -7.42 10.63 3.69
N SER A 171 -6.55 11.63 3.93
CA SER A 171 -5.40 11.50 4.81
C SER A 171 -5.79 11.20 6.27
N GLU A 172 -6.88 11.77 6.78
CA GLU A 172 -7.40 11.47 8.12
C GLU A 172 -7.85 10.01 8.26
N ILE A 173 -8.46 9.44 7.21
CA ILE A 173 -8.82 8.02 7.17
C ILE A 173 -7.55 7.16 7.10
N SER A 174 -6.60 7.55 6.25
CA SER A 174 -5.32 6.87 6.10
C SER A 174 -4.50 6.86 7.39
N GLU A 175 -4.52 7.95 8.17
CA GLU A 175 -3.86 8.04 9.47
C GLU A 175 -4.39 6.99 10.45
N GLN A 176 -5.67 6.69 10.39
CA GLN A 176 -6.26 5.68 11.26
C GLN A 176 -5.93 4.26 10.79
N ILE A 177 -6.09 3.97 9.50
CA ILE A 177 -6.10 2.60 8.98
C ILE A 177 -4.72 2.15 8.52
N GLY A 178 -3.95 3.02 7.88
CA GLY A 178 -2.65 2.66 7.30
C GLY A 178 -1.64 2.11 8.29
N HIS A 179 -1.70 2.58 9.55
CA HIS A 179 -0.82 2.10 10.61
C HIS A 179 -1.24 0.74 11.21
N ILE A 180 -2.28 0.09 10.70
CA ILE A 180 -2.58 -1.31 11.02
C ILE A 180 -1.43 -2.21 10.52
N MET A 181 -0.92 -1.94 9.31
CA MET A 181 0.07 -2.76 8.62
C MET A 181 1.36 -2.03 8.21
N ASN A 182 1.32 -0.72 7.92
CA ASN A 182 2.46 0.02 7.35
C ASN A 182 2.94 1.18 8.23
N TYR A 183 4.13 1.69 7.88
CA TYR A 183 4.77 2.86 8.46
C TYR A 183 5.64 3.54 7.38
N GLY A 184 5.99 4.82 7.52
CA GLY A 184 6.89 5.49 6.59
C GLY A 184 6.41 5.45 5.13
N ASP A 185 7.30 5.02 4.22
CA ASP A 185 7.02 5.05 2.78
C ASP A 185 5.86 4.11 2.38
N GLY A 186 5.65 2.98 3.07
CA GLY A 186 4.48 2.11 2.85
C GLY A 186 3.17 2.80 3.21
N TYR A 187 3.12 3.52 4.33
CA TYR A 187 1.98 4.32 4.72
C TYR A 187 1.74 5.51 3.76
N TYR A 188 2.81 6.17 3.32
CA TYR A 188 2.70 7.28 2.35
C TYR A 188 2.13 6.84 1.01
N GLY A 189 2.31 5.59 0.62
CA GLY A 189 1.68 5.01 -0.57
C GLY A 189 0.17 5.21 -0.56
N GLY A 190 -0.50 4.81 0.51
CA GLY A 190 -1.94 4.98 0.66
C GLY A 190 -2.37 6.44 0.79
N VAL A 191 -1.63 7.27 1.54
CA VAL A 191 -1.93 8.71 1.65
C VAL A 191 -1.89 9.39 0.28
N TYR A 192 -0.87 9.09 -0.53
CA TYR A 192 -0.70 9.69 -1.85
C TYR A 192 -1.76 9.23 -2.86
N LEU A 193 -1.97 7.92 -2.97
CA LEU A 193 -2.97 7.40 -3.93
C LEU A 193 -4.39 7.76 -3.51
N GLY A 194 -4.73 7.68 -2.22
CA GLY A 194 -5.99 8.17 -1.70
C GLY A 194 -6.24 9.64 -2.06
N ALA A 195 -5.22 10.51 -1.90
CA ALA A 195 -5.30 11.90 -2.32
C ALA A 195 -5.50 12.06 -3.84
N ALA A 196 -4.82 11.24 -4.67
CA ALA A 196 -4.99 11.26 -6.13
C ALA A 196 -6.42 10.88 -6.54
N TYR A 197 -7.03 9.88 -5.91
CA TYR A 197 -8.44 9.55 -6.10
C TYR A 197 -9.35 10.74 -5.76
N THR A 198 -9.12 11.43 -4.64
CA THR A 198 -9.97 12.59 -4.26
C THR A 198 -9.92 13.68 -5.31
N LEU A 199 -8.73 13.99 -5.83
CA LEU A 199 -8.51 15.04 -6.83
C LEU A 199 -9.10 14.68 -8.20
N ALA A 200 -9.18 13.39 -8.54
CA ALA A 200 -9.79 12.90 -9.76
C ALA A 200 -11.32 13.20 -9.85
N PHE A 201 -11.98 13.44 -8.72
CA PHE A 201 -13.38 13.90 -8.74
C PHE A 201 -13.54 15.32 -9.27
N VAL A 202 -12.53 16.16 -9.08
CA VAL A 202 -12.64 17.63 -9.28
C VAL A 202 -11.67 18.19 -10.32
N SER A 203 -10.85 17.35 -10.93
CA SER A 203 -9.90 17.70 -11.99
C SER A 203 -9.91 16.69 -13.12
N ASN A 204 -9.69 17.13 -14.35
CA ASN A 204 -9.43 16.31 -15.54
C ASN A 204 -7.98 16.45 -16.02
N ASP A 205 -7.12 17.04 -15.24
CA ASP A 205 -5.69 17.22 -15.54
C ASP A 205 -4.85 16.24 -14.70
N ILE A 206 -4.35 15.20 -15.35
CA ILE A 206 -3.50 14.17 -14.72
C ILE A 206 -2.25 14.78 -14.09
N ASN A 207 -1.61 15.77 -14.75
CA ASN A 207 -0.40 16.39 -14.19
C ASN A 207 -0.72 17.16 -12.89
N TYR A 208 -1.88 17.81 -12.84
CA TYR A 208 -2.37 18.45 -11.63
C TYR A 208 -2.65 17.41 -10.53
N ILE A 209 -3.41 16.34 -10.85
CA ILE A 209 -3.77 15.29 -9.88
C ILE A 209 -2.51 14.71 -9.23
N VAL A 210 -1.57 14.25 -10.04
CA VAL A 210 -0.31 13.63 -9.59
C VAL A 210 0.54 14.59 -8.75
N SER A 211 0.66 15.85 -9.19
CA SER A 211 1.51 16.84 -8.51
C SER A 211 0.86 17.41 -7.24
N GLU A 212 -0.45 17.58 -7.23
CA GLU A 212 -1.18 18.14 -6.09
C GLU A 212 -1.31 17.09 -4.98
N ALA A 213 -1.60 15.84 -5.31
CA ALA A 213 -1.62 14.72 -4.36
C ALA A 213 -0.29 14.59 -3.61
N LEU A 214 0.83 14.83 -4.28
CA LEU A 214 2.16 14.74 -3.67
C LEU A 214 2.37 15.69 -2.48
N LYS A 215 1.55 16.74 -2.37
CA LYS A 215 1.61 17.68 -1.23
C LYS A 215 1.02 17.11 0.06
N THR A 216 0.38 15.95 0.03
CA THR A 216 -0.14 15.27 1.23
C THR A 216 0.93 14.49 1.99
N ILE A 217 2.11 14.32 1.43
CA ILE A 217 3.22 13.60 2.07
C ILE A 217 4.45 14.49 2.29
N PRO A 218 5.29 14.17 3.30
CA PRO A 218 6.46 14.97 3.64
C PRO A 218 7.52 14.97 2.54
N LYS A 219 8.06 16.15 2.21
CA LYS A 219 9.05 16.33 1.13
C LYS A 219 10.37 15.58 1.36
N GLN A 220 10.71 15.29 2.60
CA GLN A 220 11.93 14.60 2.98
C GLN A 220 11.84 13.07 2.86
N SER A 221 10.63 12.50 2.68
CA SER A 221 10.46 11.06 2.47
C SER A 221 11.06 10.60 1.13
N LYS A 222 11.54 9.37 1.08
CA LYS A 222 12.02 8.74 -0.15
C LYS A 222 10.89 8.67 -1.19
N TYR A 223 9.68 8.34 -0.72
CA TYR A 223 8.49 8.29 -1.56
C TYR A 223 8.22 9.61 -2.28
N TYR A 224 8.20 10.75 -1.56
CA TYR A 224 8.03 12.08 -2.19
C TYR A 224 9.09 12.35 -3.24
N GLN A 225 10.34 12.04 -2.91
CA GLN A 225 11.46 12.29 -3.81
C GLN A 225 11.38 11.44 -5.07
N CYS A 226 11.01 10.17 -4.94
CA CYS A 226 10.80 9.27 -6.07
C CYS A 226 9.71 9.78 -7.02
N ILE A 227 8.54 10.10 -6.51
CA ILE A 227 7.44 10.60 -7.35
C ILE A 227 7.79 11.97 -7.96
N SER A 228 8.50 12.84 -7.24
CA SER A 228 9.01 14.10 -7.79
C SER A 228 9.98 13.86 -8.96
N ASP A 229 10.82 12.83 -8.86
CA ASP A 229 11.73 12.43 -9.92
C ASP A 229 10.96 11.88 -11.15
N VAL A 230 9.93 11.07 -10.93
CA VAL A 230 9.08 10.56 -12.03
C VAL A 230 8.44 11.73 -12.79
N ILE A 231 7.88 12.71 -12.08
CA ILE A 231 7.29 13.92 -12.69
C ILE A 231 8.33 14.69 -13.49
N ARG A 232 9.55 14.80 -12.99
CA ARG A 232 10.67 15.46 -13.66
C ARG A 232 11.13 14.67 -14.89
N TRP A 233 11.28 13.35 -14.80
CA TRP A 233 11.70 12.50 -15.90
C TRP A 233 10.63 12.40 -16.99
N HIS A 234 9.34 12.43 -16.65
CA HIS A 234 8.27 12.55 -17.63
C HIS A 234 8.42 13.82 -18.49
N LYS A 235 8.79 14.96 -17.90
CA LYS A 235 9.07 16.19 -18.64
C LYS A 235 10.30 16.07 -19.54
N GLN A 236 11.29 15.29 -19.12
CA GLN A 236 12.53 15.04 -19.87
C GLN A 236 12.32 14.04 -21.01
N TYR A 237 11.48 13.03 -20.81
CA TYR A 237 11.19 11.94 -21.74
C TYR A 237 9.69 11.85 -22.06
N PRO A 238 9.06 12.88 -22.65
CA PRO A 238 7.59 13.00 -22.68
C PRO A 238 6.88 11.96 -23.53
N THR A 239 7.59 11.21 -24.36
CA THR A 239 7.03 10.21 -25.30
C THR A 239 7.54 8.79 -25.07
N ASP A 240 8.48 8.60 -24.18
CA ASP A 240 9.07 7.28 -23.89
C ASP A 240 9.08 6.96 -22.38
N TRP A 241 8.04 6.30 -21.94
CA TRP A 241 7.88 5.89 -20.56
C TRP A 241 8.99 4.93 -20.07
N ARG A 242 9.63 4.19 -20.99
CA ARG A 242 10.70 3.26 -20.65
C ARG A 242 11.94 3.96 -20.14
N GLN A 243 12.22 5.17 -20.64
CA GLN A 243 13.31 5.98 -20.13
C GLN A 243 13.07 6.38 -18.67
N THR A 244 11.84 6.81 -18.35
CA THR A 244 11.47 7.14 -16.96
C THR A 244 11.52 5.89 -16.08
N TRP A 245 10.99 4.77 -16.55
CA TRP A 245 11.09 3.49 -15.85
C TRP A 245 12.55 3.10 -15.54
N LEU A 246 13.45 3.23 -16.52
CA LEU A 246 14.89 2.94 -16.33
C LEU A 246 15.53 3.82 -15.26
N GLN A 247 15.15 5.10 -15.21
CA GLN A 247 15.62 6.01 -14.16
C GLN A 247 15.11 5.61 -12.77
N VAL A 248 13.85 5.17 -12.67
CA VAL A 248 13.29 4.65 -11.42
C VAL A 248 14.07 3.43 -10.94
N GLN A 249 14.29 2.45 -11.85
CA GLN A 249 15.04 1.24 -11.51
C GLN A 249 16.47 1.57 -11.05
N ASN A 250 17.15 2.46 -11.76
CA ASN A 250 18.55 2.80 -11.44
C ASN A 250 18.72 3.57 -10.12
N LYS A 251 17.69 4.29 -9.67
CA LYS A 251 17.81 5.14 -8.50
C LYS A 251 17.04 4.66 -7.28
N TRP A 252 15.90 4.00 -7.48
CA TRP A 252 14.93 3.75 -6.41
C TRP A 252 14.61 2.27 -6.17
N ALA A 253 15.09 1.35 -7.02
CA ALA A 253 14.77 -0.07 -6.90
C ALA A 253 15.61 -0.84 -5.87
N ASP A 254 16.56 -0.20 -5.24
CA ASP A 254 17.35 -0.78 -4.14
C ASP A 254 16.60 -0.59 -2.82
N ASP A 255 15.61 -1.44 -2.55
CA ASP A 255 14.95 -1.46 -1.25
C ASP A 255 15.83 -2.20 -0.24
N ILE A 256 16.20 -1.49 0.81
CA ILE A 256 17.02 -2.02 1.90
C ILE A 256 16.21 -2.29 3.18
N GLY A 257 14.95 -1.93 3.22
CA GLY A 257 14.09 -2.08 4.41
C GLY A 257 13.51 -3.50 4.51
N CYS A 258 12.75 -3.90 3.51
CA CYS A 258 12.08 -5.18 3.50
C CYS A 258 13.05 -6.36 3.36
N PRO A 259 12.97 -7.38 4.26
CA PRO A 259 13.88 -8.55 4.22
C PRO A 259 13.87 -9.32 2.90
N ASP A 260 12.72 -9.38 2.22
CA ASP A 260 12.60 -10.10 0.95
C ASP A 260 13.30 -9.37 -0.20
N GLY A 261 13.41 -8.04 -0.12
CA GLY A 261 14.12 -7.19 -1.08
C GLY A 261 15.63 -7.18 -0.89
N VAL A 262 16.15 -7.65 0.25
CA VAL A 262 17.57 -7.60 0.54
C VAL A 262 18.36 -8.51 -0.40
N PHE A 263 19.19 -7.88 -1.26
CA PHE A 263 20.03 -8.52 -2.28
C PHE A 263 19.25 -9.37 -3.30
N ALA A 264 17.99 -9.01 -3.54
CA ALA A 264 17.13 -9.68 -4.50
C ALA A 264 16.16 -8.68 -5.15
N PRO A 265 15.70 -8.91 -6.38
CA PRO A 265 14.58 -8.16 -6.94
C PRO A 265 13.35 -8.29 -6.05
N PHE A 266 12.70 -7.16 -5.76
CA PHE A 266 11.57 -7.11 -4.85
C PHE A 266 10.30 -6.64 -5.56
N ASN A 267 9.20 -7.38 -5.42
CA ASN A 267 7.97 -7.15 -6.16
C ASN A 267 7.14 -5.98 -5.61
N ILE A 268 7.06 -5.84 -4.31
CA ILE A 268 6.04 -5.08 -3.60
C ILE A 268 6.59 -3.90 -2.79
N ASP A 269 7.70 -3.29 -3.21
CA ASP A 269 8.11 -2.00 -2.67
C ASP A 269 7.09 -0.91 -3.00
N ALA A 270 6.60 -0.17 -1.98
CA ALA A 270 5.58 0.86 -2.17
C ALA A 270 6.05 2.00 -3.07
N THR A 271 7.28 2.46 -2.88
CA THR A 271 7.85 3.61 -3.59
C THR A 271 7.99 3.35 -5.09
N VAL A 272 8.54 2.18 -5.45
CA VAL A 272 8.75 1.79 -6.86
C VAL A 272 7.42 1.52 -7.56
N ASN A 273 6.51 0.81 -6.91
CA ASN A 273 5.19 0.52 -7.49
C ASN A 273 4.35 1.78 -7.67
N SER A 274 4.37 2.71 -6.72
CA SER A 274 3.74 4.03 -6.92
C SER A 274 4.33 4.80 -8.10
N ALA A 275 5.64 4.72 -8.30
CA ALA A 275 6.25 5.30 -9.49
C ALA A 275 5.66 4.71 -10.78
N TYR A 276 5.34 3.41 -10.80
CA TYR A 276 4.73 2.76 -11.95
C TYR A 276 3.25 3.12 -12.16
N VAL A 277 2.49 3.29 -11.09
CA VAL A 277 1.14 3.88 -11.15
C VAL A 277 1.21 5.27 -11.80
N VAL A 278 2.14 6.13 -11.34
CA VAL A 278 2.31 7.49 -11.86
C VAL A 278 2.81 7.49 -13.31
N ILE A 279 3.71 6.59 -13.68
CA ILE A 279 4.14 6.41 -15.08
C ILE A 279 2.91 6.04 -15.95
N GLY A 280 2.09 5.08 -15.52
CA GLY A 280 0.85 4.71 -16.21
C GLY A 280 -0.07 5.91 -16.45
N LEU A 281 -0.33 6.69 -15.40
CA LEU A 281 -1.19 7.88 -15.46
C LEU A 281 -0.62 8.96 -16.39
N LEU A 282 0.65 9.35 -16.22
CA LEU A 282 1.27 10.44 -16.97
C LEU A 282 1.41 10.12 -18.46
N TYR A 283 1.87 8.92 -18.81
CA TYR A 283 2.08 8.52 -20.21
C TYR A 283 0.82 7.98 -20.87
N GLY A 284 -0.18 7.56 -20.08
CA GLY A 284 -1.52 7.26 -20.57
C GLY A 284 -2.27 8.48 -21.06
N GLN A 285 -1.98 9.69 -20.52
CA GLN A 285 -2.54 10.98 -20.94
C GLN A 285 -4.06 11.00 -21.01
N GLY A 286 -4.74 10.32 -20.07
CA GLY A 286 -6.20 10.22 -20.02
C GLY A 286 -6.81 9.13 -20.93
N ASP A 287 -6.02 8.41 -21.70
CA ASP A 287 -6.44 7.20 -22.39
C ASP A 287 -6.44 6.02 -21.42
N PHE A 288 -7.62 5.43 -21.20
CA PHE A 288 -7.79 4.35 -20.22
C PHE A 288 -6.95 3.12 -20.60
N GLY A 289 -6.97 2.70 -21.85
CA GLY A 289 -6.24 1.53 -22.32
C GLY A 289 -4.73 1.70 -22.20
N LYS A 290 -4.20 2.84 -22.62
CA LYS A 290 -2.76 3.13 -22.46
C LYS A 290 -2.34 3.18 -20.99
N THR A 291 -3.15 3.76 -20.14
CA THR A 291 -2.87 3.84 -18.69
C THR A 291 -2.75 2.46 -18.09
N VAL A 292 -3.75 1.60 -18.29
CA VAL A 292 -3.75 0.21 -17.83
C VAL A 292 -2.56 -0.57 -18.39
N GLU A 293 -2.36 -0.51 -19.70
CA GLU A 293 -1.29 -1.23 -20.41
C GLU A 293 0.11 -0.82 -19.91
N ILE A 294 0.37 0.49 -19.76
CA ILE A 294 1.68 0.99 -19.33
C ILE A 294 1.94 0.64 -17.86
N ALA A 295 0.95 0.85 -16.97
CA ALA A 295 1.10 0.51 -15.55
C ALA A 295 1.43 -0.97 -15.37
N THR A 296 0.69 -1.87 -16.05
CA THR A 296 0.99 -3.32 -16.04
C THR A 296 2.39 -3.61 -16.56
N ARG A 297 2.78 -3.02 -17.71
CA ARG A 297 4.07 -3.33 -18.37
C ARG A 297 5.29 -2.80 -17.66
N CYS A 298 5.12 -1.95 -16.67
CA CYS A 298 6.21 -1.58 -15.77
C CYS A 298 6.73 -2.76 -14.95
N GLY A 299 5.97 -3.84 -14.80
CA GLY A 299 6.37 -5.01 -14.01
C GLY A 299 6.20 -4.79 -12.51
N GLN A 300 6.98 -5.48 -11.71
CA GLN A 300 6.82 -5.57 -10.24
C GLN A 300 5.40 -6.07 -9.92
N ASP A 301 4.66 -5.36 -9.11
CA ASP A 301 3.28 -5.63 -8.76
C ASP A 301 2.34 -5.28 -9.93
N ALA A 302 2.34 -6.16 -10.91
CA ALA A 302 1.83 -5.88 -12.25
C ALA A 302 0.30 -5.93 -12.34
N ASP A 303 -0.41 -6.29 -11.29
CA ASP A 303 -1.88 -6.28 -11.17
C ASP A 303 -2.35 -5.11 -10.28
N CYS A 304 -1.70 -4.85 -9.13
CA CYS A 304 -2.07 -3.74 -8.27
C CYS A 304 -1.73 -2.37 -8.89
N ASN A 305 -0.61 -2.25 -9.62
CA ASN A 305 -0.26 -1.00 -10.29
C ASN A 305 -1.32 -0.53 -11.30
N PRO A 306 -1.80 -1.37 -12.24
CA PRO A 306 -2.90 -0.98 -13.13
C PRO A 306 -4.24 -0.88 -12.40
N SER A 307 -4.46 -1.59 -11.28
CA SER A 307 -5.63 -1.43 -10.41
C SER A 307 -5.74 0.02 -9.94
N SER A 308 -4.75 0.52 -9.22
CA SER A 308 -4.73 1.91 -8.72
C SER A 308 -4.74 2.94 -9.86
N ALA A 309 -3.97 2.73 -10.93
CA ALA A 309 -3.93 3.67 -12.06
C ALA A 309 -5.27 3.77 -12.79
N ALA A 310 -5.92 2.62 -13.03
CA ALA A 310 -7.24 2.57 -13.69
C ALA A 310 -8.36 3.05 -12.76
N GLY A 311 -8.25 2.82 -11.47
CA GLY A 311 -9.18 3.33 -10.46
C GLY A 311 -9.17 4.86 -10.42
N ILE A 312 -7.99 5.48 -10.33
CA ILE A 312 -7.84 6.94 -10.36
C ILE A 312 -8.35 7.52 -11.68
N LEU A 313 -7.94 6.94 -12.81
CA LEU A 313 -8.39 7.40 -14.12
C LEU A 313 -9.90 7.15 -14.34
N GLY A 314 -10.42 6.01 -13.89
CA GLY A 314 -11.85 5.69 -13.90
C GLY A 314 -12.68 6.68 -13.09
N THR A 315 -12.17 7.11 -11.93
CA THR A 315 -12.76 8.18 -11.12
C THR A 315 -12.75 9.52 -11.87
N MET A 316 -11.65 9.86 -12.53
CA MET A 316 -11.55 11.09 -13.32
C MET A 316 -12.55 11.08 -14.50
N LEU A 317 -12.61 10.00 -15.25
CA LEU A 317 -13.48 9.84 -16.40
C LEU A 317 -14.97 9.67 -16.01
N GLY A 318 -15.27 8.95 -14.96
CA GLY A 318 -16.57 8.36 -14.67
C GLY A 318 -16.80 7.06 -15.47
N TYR A 319 -17.60 6.16 -14.92
CA TYR A 319 -17.88 4.83 -15.48
C TYR A 319 -18.34 4.84 -16.94
N ASP A 320 -19.22 5.80 -17.30
CA ASP A 320 -19.79 5.88 -18.64
C ASP A 320 -18.71 6.10 -19.70
N ARG A 321 -17.65 6.85 -19.39
CA ARG A 321 -16.55 7.17 -20.30
C ARG A 321 -15.41 6.14 -20.32
N ILE A 322 -15.43 5.13 -19.46
CA ILE A 322 -14.54 3.97 -19.62
C ILE A 322 -14.94 3.29 -20.95
N PRO A 323 -13.99 3.04 -21.86
CA PRO A 323 -14.31 2.44 -23.17
C PRO A 323 -14.99 1.07 -23.03
N ALA A 324 -15.97 0.78 -23.89
CA ALA A 324 -16.75 -0.46 -23.84
C ALA A 324 -15.87 -1.72 -23.89
N TYR A 325 -14.77 -1.68 -24.64
CA TYR A 325 -13.79 -2.76 -24.70
C TYR A 325 -13.27 -3.18 -23.30
N TRP A 326 -12.99 -2.22 -22.44
CA TRP A 326 -12.51 -2.48 -21.09
C TRP A 326 -13.61 -2.93 -20.11
N LYS A 327 -14.87 -2.70 -20.45
CA LYS A 327 -16.05 -3.14 -19.68
C LYS A 327 -16.62 -4.49 -20.16
N LEU A 328 -15.93 -5.21 -21.05
CA LEU A 328 -16.34 -6.55 -21.49
C LEU A 328 -16.43 -7.50 -20.29
N GLY A 329 -17.60 -8.09 -20.08
CA GLY A 329 -17.88 -9.03 -18.98
C GLY A 329 -18.00 -8.39 -17.60
N LEU A 330 -17.81 -7.06 -17.46
CA LEU A 330 -17.91 -6.39 -16.16
C LEU A 330 -19.35 -6.43 -15.60
N LYS A 331 -20.34 -6.16 -16.44
CA LYS A 331 -21.76 -6.14 -16.03
C LYS A 331 -22.22 -7.49 -15.49
N GLU A 332 -21.73 -8.58 -16.03
CA GLU A 332 -22.05 -9.94 -15.62
C GLU A 332 -21.36 -10.32 -14.31
N ALA A 333 -20.39 -9.52 -13.86
CA ALA A 333 -19.63 -9.69 -12.64
C ALA A 333 -20.06 -8.71 -11.52
N GLU A 334 -20.78 -7.63 -11.85
CA GLU A 334 -21.12 -6.57 -10.89
C GLU A 334 -21.98 -7.05 -9.70
N ASP A 335 -22.72 -8.16 -9.82
CA ASP A 335 -23.53 -8.76 -8.76
C ASP A 335 -22.83 -9.92 -8.02
N ILE A 336 -21.57 -10.19 -8.33
CA ILE A 336 -20.79 -11.25 -7.67
C ILE A 336 -20.09 -10.65 -6.46
N ASP A 337 -20.33 -11.21 -5.27
CA ASP A 337 -19.63 -10.80 -4.06
C ASP A 337 -18.12 -11.11 -4.20
N PHE A 338 -17.27 -10.16 -3.78
CA PHE A 338 -15.86 -10.45 -3.63
C PHE A 338 -15.66 -11.47 -2.52
N LYS A 339 -14.80 -12.46 -2.79
CA LYS A 339 -14.53 -13.50 -1.81
C LYS A 339 -14.10 -12.89 -0.46
N TYR A 340 -14.52 -13.49 0.62
CA TYR A 340 -14.30 -13.05 2.01
C TYR A 340 -15.11 -11.83 2.46
N THR A 341 -15.95 -11.27 1.62
CA THR A 341 -16.85 -10.16 1.92
C THR A 341 -18.29 -10.55 1.62
N SER A 342 -19.24 -9.69 1.96
CA SER A 342 -20.64 -9.77 1.57
C SER A 342 -21.03 -8.63 0.62
N THR A 343 -20.06 -8.15 -0.15
CA THR A 343 -20.16 -6.92 -0.93
C THR A 343 -19.75 -7.19 -2.37
N SER A 344 -20.64 -6.91 -3.30
CA SER A 344 -20.41 -6.89 -4.74
C SER A 344 -20.02 -5.49 -5.25
N LEU A 345 -19.67 -5.38 -6.55
CA LEU A 345 -19.46 -4.06 -7.15
C LEU A 345 -20.71 -3.18 -7.08
N ASN A 346 -21.89 -3.74 -7.36
CA ASN A 346 -23.14 -2.97 -7.29
C ASN A 346 -23.42 -2.48 -5.87
N ASP A 347 -23.12 -3.28 -4.85
CA ASP A 347 -23.27 -2.86 -3.46
C ASP A 347 -22.30 -1.73 -3.11
N VAL A 348 -21.00 -1.87 -3.44
CA VAL A 348 -20.01 -0.85 -3.08
C VAL A 348 -20.15 0.44 -3.85
N TYR A 349 -20.74 0.42 -5.05
CA TYR A 349 -21.08 1.65 -5.78
C TYR A 349 -22.05 2.52 -4.96
N GLU A 350 -23.08 1.90 -4.35
CA GLU A 350 -24.05 2.62 -3.53
C GLU A 350 -23.49 2.94 -2.14
N ILE A 351 -22.87 1.99 -1.47
CA ILE A 351 -22.23 2.19 -0.16
C ILE A 351 -21.22 3.34 -0.22
N GLY A 352 -20.30 3.30 -1.20
CA GLY A 352 -19.31 4.35 -1.40
C GLY A 352 -19.92 5.72 -1.69
N TYR A 353 -21.02 5.75 -2.46
CA TYR A 353 -21.77 6.99 -2.68
C TYR A 353 -22.37 7.53 -1.39
N GLN A 354 -22.98 6.69 -0.55
CA GLN A 354 -23.54 7.13 0.73
C GLN A 354 -22.45 7.58 1.71
N HIS A 355 -21.32 6.88 1.73
CA HIS A 355 -20.14 7.30 2.51
C HIS A 355 -19.61 8.65 2.04
N ALA A 356 -19.50 8.88 0.74
CA ALA A 356 -19.07 10.17 0.19
C ALA A 356 -20.00 11.31 0.59
N LEU A 357 -21.33 11.13 0.53
CA LEU A 357 -22.29 12.14 0.98
C LEU A 357 -22.15 12.45 2.48
N LYS A 358 -22.05 11.42 3.31
CA LYS A 358 -21.86 11.57 4.76
C LYS A 358 -20.54 12.29 5.07
N ASN A 359 -19.46 11.95 4.34
CA ASN A 359 -18.14 12.52 4.54
C ASN A 359 -18.06 14.00 4.10
N ILE A 360 -18.67 14.35 2.97
CA ILE A 360 -18.82 15.73 2.51
C ILE A 360 -19.52 16.59 3.58
N LEU A 361 -20.64 16.09 4.14
CA LEU A 361 -21.36 16.79 5.20
C LEU A 361 -20.53 16.93 6.49
N ALA A 362 -19.80 15.88 6.88
CA ALA A 362 -18.96 15.88 8.07
C ALA A 362 -17.84 16.92 8.00
N HIS A 363 -17.37 17.24 6.78
CA HIS A 363 -16.30 18.24 6.53
C HIS A 363 -16.84 19.63 6.14
N GLY A 364 -18.13 19.91 6.38
CA GLY A 364 -18.71 21.22 6.17
C GLY A 364 -19.16 21.52 4.74
N GLY A 365 -19.24 20.49 3.88
CA GLY A 365 -19.88 20.60 2.58
C GLY A 365 -21.40 20.58 2.65
N GLN A 366 -22.07 20.61 1.51
CA GLN A 366 -23.52 20.60 1.41
C GLN A 366 -24.01 19.55 0.43
N VAL A 367 -25.16 18.95 0.74
CA VAL A 367 -25.86 18.01 -0.13
C VAL A 367 -27.23 18.61 -0.44
N THR A 368 -27.46 18.95 -1.70
CA THR A 368 -28.75 19.47 -2.19
C THR A 368 -29.57 18.37 -2.85
N ALA A 369 -30.70 18.70 -3.48
CA ALA A 369 -31.49 17.71 -4.23
C ALA A 369 -30.66 17.07 -5.37
N ASP A 370 -29.95 17.87 -6.16
CA ASP A 370 -29.32 17.45 -7.41
C ASP A 370 -27.78 17.51 -7.42
N ALA A 371 -27.16 18.12 -6.40
CA ALA A 371 -25.74 18.35 -6.37
C ALA A 371 -25.13 18.23 -4.98
N VAL A 372 -23.81 18.16 -4.92
CA VAL A 372 -23.01 18.30 -3.72
C VAL A 372 -22.06 19.49 -3.87
N VAL A 373 -21.89 20.23 -2.79
CA VAL A 373 -20.91 21.31 -2.65
C VAL A 373 -19.76 20.79 -1.79
N ILE A 374 -18.62 20.58 -2.39
CA ILE A 374 -17.44 19.99 -1.76
C ILE A 374 -16.57 21.12 -1.22
N PRO A 375 -16.20 21.12 0.08
CA PRO A 375 -15.24 22.07 0.60
C PRO A 375 -13.85 21.78 0.00
N SER A 376 -13.19 22.80 -0.51
CA SER A 376 -11.84 22.66 -1.06
C SER A 376 -10.82 23.26 -0.10
N ALA A 377 -9.86 22.47 0.33
CA ALA A 377 -8.72 22.90 1.09
C ALA A 377 -7.42 22.45 0.40
N ALA A 378 -6.37 23.24 0.51
CA ALA A 378 -5.06 22.84 0.02
C ALA A 378 -4.60 21.56 0.74
N PRO A 379 -4.01 20.61 0.00
CA PRO A 379 -3.44 19.40 0.61
C PRO A 379 -2.40 19.77 1.68
N LYS A 380 -2.41 19.04 2.79
CA LYS A 380 -1.46 19.18 3.88
C LYS A 380 -0.68 17.90 4.05
N ALA A 381 0.62 18.01 4.18
CA ALA A 381 1.45 16.86 4.46
C ALA A 381 1.11 16.27 5.83
N VAL A 382 1.01 14.94 5.88
CA VAL A 382 0.96 14.17 7.12
C VAL A 382 2.30 14.27 7.87
N ALA A 383 2.38 13.70 9.08
CA ALA A 383 3.62 13.70 9.86
C ALA A 383 4.75 12.98 9.13
N PHE A 384 5.99 13.41 9.36
CA PHE A 384 7.15 12.70 8.83
C PHE A 384 7.44 11.45 9.65
N GLU A 385 7.57 10.35 8.96
CA GLU A 385 7.98 9.06 9.45
C GLU A 385 9.12 8.52 8.57
N GLU A 386 10.02 7.78 9.15
CA GLU A 386 11.13 7.14 8.44
C GLU A 386 11.32 5.73 8.97
N SER A 387 11.17 4.75 8.08
CA SER A 387 11.45 3.36 8.39
C SER A 387 12.95 3.09 8.19
N PHE A 388 13.50 2.18 8.99
CA PHE A 388 14.86 1.64 8.84
C PHE A 388 15.98 2.70 8.84
N ALA A 389 15.77 3.87 9.45
CA ALA A 389 16.77 4.93 9.54
C ALA A 389 18.07 4.42 10.21
N GLY A 390 19.19 4.53 9.51
CA GLY A 390 20.50 4.06 9.99
C GLY A 390 20.59 2.53 10.14
N VAL A 391 19.80 1.79 9.35
CA VAL A 391 19.79 0.32 9.32
C VAL A 391 20.05 -0.14 7.89
N TYR A 392 21.21 -0.69 7.63
CA TYR A 392 21.66 -1.09 6.28
C TYR A 392 21.97 -2.58 6.24
N PRO A 393 21.37 -3.38 5.34
CA PRO A 393 21.72 -4.78 5.18
C PRO A 393 23.15 -4.91 4.62
N THR A 394 23.93 -5.79 5.20
CA THR A 394 25.34 -5.94 4.84
C THR A 394 25.75 -7.37 4.54
N GLU A 395 24.99 -8.34 5.03
CA GLU A 395 25.26 -9.75 4.82
C GLU A 395 23.94 -10.54 4.83
N LYS A 396 23.90 -11.61 4.03
CA LYS A 396 22.83 -12.61 4.05
C LYS A 396 23.46 -13.99 4.25
N ILE A 397 23.27 -14.54 5.43
CA ILE A 397 23.80 -15.83 5.83
C ILE A 397 22.77 -16.92 5.45
N GLY A 398 23.07 -17.72 4.43
CA GLY A 398 22.24 -18.86 4.06
C GLY A 398 22.31 -19.94 5.13
N ILE A 399 21.15 -20.28 5.75
CA ILE A 399 21.07 -21.32 6.78
C ILE A 399 20.53 -22.62 6.17
N ASN A 400 19.35 -22.58 5.60
CA ASN A 400 18.66 -23.68 4.91
C ASN A 400 18.66 -25.02 5.71
N LYS A 401 18.27 -24.95 6.98
CA LYS A 401 18.25 -26.06 7.93
C LYS A 401 16.95 -26.11 8.73
N ASP A 402 16.51 -27.33 9.03
CA ASP A 402 15.41 -27.55 9.96
C ASP A 402 15.86 -27.30 11.40
N LEU A 403 15.08 -26.49 12.11
CA LEU A 403 15.31 -26.27 13.55
C LEU A 403 14.74 -27.45 14.34
N MET A 404 15.62 -28.42 14.63
CA MET A 404 15.22 -29.63 15.37
C MET A 404 15.23 -29.43 16.89
N ASN A 405 16.25 -28.78 17.42
CA ASN A 405 16.43 -28.47 18.85
C ASN A 405 16.97 -27.08 19.04
N GLU A 406 18.19 -26.83 18.54
CA GLU A 406 18.91 -25.57 18.72
C GLU A 406 19.69 -25.23 17.46
N TYR A 407 19.76 -23.93 17.16
CA TYR A 407 20.63 -23.37 16.14
C TYR A 407 21.31 -22.10 16.66
N ARG A 408 22.60 -21.87 16.31
CA ARG A 408 23.36 -20.69 16.67
C ARG A 408 24.07 -20.12 15.47
N PHE A 409 24.17 -18.80 15.45
CA PHE A 409 25.05 -18.09 14.54
C PHE A 409 25.60 -16.85 15.23
N ALA A 410 26.79 -16.44 14.81
CA ALA A 410 27.43 -15.21 15.27
C ALA A 410 27.54 -14.25 14.08
N PHE A 411 27.45 -12.96 14.36
CA PHE A 411 27.60 -11.90 13.37
C PHE A 411 28.20 -10.65 13.99
N GLU A 412 28.63 -9.72 13.14
CA GLU A 412 29.06 -8.38 13.54
C GLU A 412 28.10 -7.35 12.91
N GLY A 413 27.34 -6.65 13.72
CA GLY A 413 26.31 -5.73 13.24
C GLY A 413 25.58 -5.02 14.37
N LYS A 414 24.50 -4.32 14.03
CA LYS A 414 23.56 -3.70 14.98
C LYS A 414 22.19 -4.32 14.92
N GLY A 415 21.96 -5.26 14.01
CA GLY A 415 20.68 -5.90 13.85
C GLY A 415 20.73 -7.15 13.01
N PHE A 416 19.64 -7.91 13.11
CA PHE A 416 19.44 -9.13 12.32
C PHE A 416 17.96 -9.37 12.05
N VAL A 417 17.68 -10.12 11.00
CA VAL A 417 16.39 -10.75 10.72
C VAL A 417 16.63 -12.21 10.43
N VAL A 418 15.92 -13.13 11.08
CA VAL A 418 15.93 -14.56 10.77
C VAL A 418 14.64 -14.91 10.06
N ARG A 419 14.74 -15.38 8.82
CA ARG A 419 13.59 -15.87 8.05
C ARG A 419 13.43 -17.39 8.24
N ALA A 420 12.16 -17.81 8.37
CA ALA A 420 11.84 -19.22 8.50
C ALA A 420 10.61 -19.58 7.69
N ASP A 421 10.55 -20.82 7.25
CA ASP A 421 9.38 -21.39 6.57
C ASP A 421 8.82 -22.57 7.37
N MET A 422 7.49 -22.63 7.43
CA MET A 422 6.75 -23.71 8.05
C MET A 422 6.12 -24.57 6.94
N ALA A 423 6.55 -25.76 6.79
CA ALA A 423 6.38 -26.62 5.60
C ALA A 423 4.97 -26.87 5.05
N LYS A 424 3.89 -26.19 5.51
CA LYS A 424 2.55 -26.36 4.93
C LYS A 424 1.82 -25.03 4.78
N TRP A 425 1.52 -24.70 3.55
CA TRP A 425 0.82 -23.49 3.14
C TRP A 425 -0.61 -23.36 3.72
N ALA A 426 -1.36 -24.43 3.88
CA ALA A 426 -2.78 -24.38 4.24
C ALA A 426 -3.10 -25.34 5.39
N SER A 427 -2.47 -25.18 6.54
CA SER A 427 -2.83 -26.00 7.71
C SER A 427 -3.83 -25.26 8.59
N THR A 428 -4.94 -25.90 8.91
CA THR A 428 -5.88 -25.49 9.97
C THR A 428 -5.50 -26.07 11.34
N ASP A 429 -4.37 -26.80 11.42
CA ASP A 429 -3.88 -27.38 12.65
C ASP A 429 -3.54 -26.24 13.63
N PRO A 430 -3.99 -26.30 14.90
CA PRO A 430 -3.73 -25.29 15.92
C PRO A 430 -2.28 -25.28 16.42
N HIS A 431 -1.42 -26.21 15.98
CA HIS A 431 -0.03 -26.24 16.42
C HIS A 431 0.69 -24.92 16.11
N ALA A 432 1.43 -24.42 17.09
CA ALA A 432 2.35 -23.32 16.94
C ALA A 432 3.73 -23.74 17.49
N PHE A 433 4.76 -23.50 16.70
CA PHE A 433 6.12 -23.68 17.17
C PHE A 433 6.45 -22.62 18.26
N GLU A 434 7.03 -23.07 19.36
CA GLU A 434 7.54 -22.22 20.42
C GLU A 434 9.06 -22.18 20.35
N VAL A 435 9.63 -21.00 20.13
CA VAL A 435 11.08 -20.81 20.00
C VAL A 435 11.55 -19.75 20.97
N ASP A 436 12.44 -20.14 21.90
CA ASP A 436 13.16 -19.17 22.71
C ASP A 436 14.33 -18.59 21.90
N VAL A 437 14.36 -17.29 21.75
CA VAL A 437 15.43 -16.54 21.08
C VAL A 437 16.32 -15.90 22.13
N TYR A 438 17.61 -16.17 22.06
CA TYR A 438 18.62 -15.55 22.91
C TYR A 438 19.54 -14.67 22.05
N VAL A 439 19.87 -13.50 22.55
CA VAL A 439 20.90 -12.63 22.01
C VAL A 439 21.94 -12.42 23.11
N ASP A 440 23.20 -12.74 22.81
CA ASP A 440 24.33 -12.65 23.77
C ASP A 440 24.04 -13.35 25.10
N GLY A 441 23.44 -14.53 25.01
CA GLY A 441 23.10 -15.37 26.15
C GLY A 441 21.88 -14.94 26.98
N LYS A 442 21.23 -13.81 26.64
CA LYS A 442 20.03 -13.33 27.32
C LYS A 442 18.80 -13.64 26.48
N VAL A 443 17.69 -14.01 27.15
CA VAL A 443 16.40 -14.18 26.47
C VAL A 443 15.99 -12.83 25.85
N PHE A 444 15.78 -12.83 24.56
CA PHE A 444 15.33 -11.67 23.77
C PHE A 444 13.84 -11.76 23.46
N GLU A 445 13.39 -12.90 22.94
CA GLU A 445 12.00 -13.10 22.53
C GLU A 445 11.59 -14.56 22.76
N GLN A 446 10.32 -14.79 23.08
CA GLN A 446 9.69 -16.10 23.09
C GLN A 446 8.64 -16.11 21.97
N VAL A 447 8.99 -16.69 20.85
CA VAL A 447 8.20 -16.66 19.63
C VAL A 447 7.19 -17.79 19.64
N LYS A 448 5.95 -17.48 19.22
CA LYS A 448 4.92 -18.47 18.89
C LYS A 448 4.57 -18.33 17.41
N LEU A 449 4.98 -19.28 16.59
CA LEU A 449 4.70 -19.30 15.17
C LEU A 449 3.71 -20.39 14.81
N PRO A 450 2.43 -20.05 14.55
CA PRO A 450 1.45 -21.01 14.05
C PRO A 450 1.90 -21.68 12.75
N VAL A 451 1.60 -22.97 12.59
CA VAL A 451 1.77 -23.65 11.31
C VAL A 451 0.74 -23.18 10.28
N ASN A 452 -0.37 -22.60 10.76
CA ASN A 452 -1.36 -21.97 9.90
C ASN A 452 -0.78 -20.70 9.29
N PHE A 453 -0.66 -20.69 7.95
CA PHE A 453 -0.13 -19.57 7.18
C PHE A 453 -0.90 -18.26 7.43
N THR A 454 -2.22 -18.33 7.56
CA THR A 454 -3.07 -17.13 7.70
C THR A 454 -2.92 -16.39 9.03
N THR A 455 -2.31 -17.00 10.04
CA THR A 455 -2.19 -16.42 11.38
C THR A 455 -0.75 -16.27 11.87
N ARG A 456 0.25 -16.71 11.07
CA ARG A 456 1.66 -16.52 11.41
C ARG A 456 2.23 -15.26 10.77
N ARG A 457 3.42 -14.84 11.19
CA ARG A 457 4.30 -13.92 10.47
C ARG A 457 5.33 -14.71 9.67
N HIS A 458 6.00 -14.05 8.72
CA HIS A 458 7.00 -14.70 7.85
C HIS A 458 8.34 -14.87 8.57
N GLU A 459 8.79 -13.85 9.28
CA GLU A 459 10.04 -13.87 10.02
C GLU A 459 9.90 -14.60 11.35
N LEU A 460 10.91 -15.42 11.67
CA LEU A 460 10.99 -16.03 13.00
C LEU A 460 11.23 -14.96 14.06
N THR A 461 12.27 -14.15 13.88
CA THR A 461 12.64 -13.09 14.82
C THR A 461 13.52 -12.04 14.15
N TRP A 462 13.53 -10.82 14.70
CA TRP A 462 14.39 -9.72 14.25
C TRP A 462 14.68 -8.73 15.37
N ASN A 463 15.79 -8.02 15.23
CA ASN A 463 16.12 -6.87 16.07
C ASN A 463 16.99 -5.90 15.26
N TYR A 464 16.65 -4.61 15.26
CA TYR A 464 17.39 -3.54 14.57
C TYR A 464 18.14 -2.59 15.50
N ASP A 465 18.05 -2.78 16.83
CA ASP A 465 18.53 -1.83 17.86
C ASP A 465 19.65 -2.38 18.74
N LEU A 466 20.38 -3.39 18.30
CA LEU A 466 21.55 -3.86 19.04
C LEU A 466 22.68 -2.81 18.97
N PRO A 467 23.56 -2.74 19.96
CA PRO A 467 24.83 -2.01 19.83
C PRO A 467 25.62 -2.53 18.63
N MET A 468 26.32 -1.64 17.91
CA MET A 468 27.20 -2.09 16.82
C MET A 468 28.34 -2.94 17.41
N GLY A 469 28.53 -4.18 16.97
CA GLY A 469 29.57 -5.08 17.48
C GLY A 469 29.31 -6.55 17.19
N PRO A 470 30.11 -7.45 17.79
CA PRO A 470 29.90 -8.89 17.68
C PRO A 470 28.72 -9.35 18.56
N HIS A 471 27.87 -10.19 17.98
CA HIS A 471 26.70 -10.78 18.64
C HIS A 471 26.57 -12.26 18.33
N GLU A 472 25.96 -13.01 19.25
CA GLU A 472 25.51 -14.39 19.02
C GLU A 472 23.99 -14.47 19.18
N VAL A 473 23.32 -15.04 18.18
CA VAL A 473 21.91 -15.43 18.26
C VAL A 473 21.81 -16.94 18.45
N ARG A 474 21.02 -17.35 19.44
CA ARG A 474 20.70 -18.74 19.71
C ARG A 474 19.18 -18.94 19.69
N LEU A 475 18.73 -19.87 18.87
CA LEU A 475 17.34 -20.27 18.67
C LEU A 475 17.14 -21.64 19.31
N VAL A 476 16.16 -21.79 20.22
CA VAL A 476 15.88 -23.05 20.90
C VAL A 476 14.42 -23.42 20.69
N LEU A 477 14.18 -24.49 19.94
CA LEU A 477 12.85 -25.04 19.71
C LEU A 477 12.39 -25.82 20.96
N LYS A 478 11.25 -25.43 21.53
CA LYS A 478 10.72 -25.99 22.79
C LYS A 478 9.78 -27.17 22.56
N ASN A 479 9.06 -27.19 21.47
CA ASN A 479 7.98 -28.14 21.22
C ASN A 479 8.07 -28.70 19.78
N PRO A 480 9.11 -29.49 19.47
CA PRO A 480 9.25 -30.10 18.14
C PRO A 480 8.01 -30.96 17.82
N ASN A 481 7.62 -30.93 16.55
CA ASN A 481 6.45 -31.67 16.06
C ASN A 481 6.86 -32.60 14.90
N PRO A 482 6.56 -33.91 14.94
CA PRO A 482 6.97 -34.82 13.88
C PRO A 482 6.24 -34.60 12.55
N ASN A 483 5.09 -33.89 12.56
CA ASN A 483 4.28 -33.65 11.37
C ASN A 483 4.63 -32.35 10.65
N TYR A 484 5.39 -31.46 11.29
CA TYR A 484 5.73 -30.13 10.79
C TYR A 484 7.20 -29.81 11.01
N THR A 485 7.73 -28.99 10.12
CA THR A 485 9.12 -28.53 10.18
C THR A 485 9.15 -27.02 10.33
N CYS A 486 10.00 -26.51 11.22
CA CYS A 486 10.41 -25.11 11.25
C CYS A 486 11.74 -25.01 10.53
N LYS A 487 11.74 -24.60 9.26
CA LYS A 487 12.93 -24.51 8.43
C LYS A 487 13.50 -23.10 8.49
N LEU A 488 14.70 -22.96 9.02
CA LEU A 488 15.46 -21.71 8.96
C LEU A 488 15.98 -21.51 7.53
N MET A 489 15.62 -20.37 6.90
CA MET A 489 16.00 -20.07 5.52
C MET A 489 17.35 -19.34 5.48
N ASP A 490 17.40 -18.20 6.07
CA ASP A 490 18.59 -17.34 6.16
C ASP A 490 18.51 -16.39 7.35
N ALA A 491 19.63 -15.72 7.61
CA ALA A 491 19.71 -14.56 8.48
C ALA A 491 20.28 -13.37 7.70
N ILE A 492 19.62 -12.22 7.80
CA ILE A 492 20.09 -10.96 7.23
C ILE A 492 20.72 -10.15 8.36
N ILE A 493 21.88 -9.59 8.11
CA ILE A 493 22.65 -8.81 9.09
C ILE A 493 22.65 -7.35 8.67
N TYR A 494 22.45 -6.47 9.63
CA TYR A 494 22.36 -5.03 9.44
C TYR A 494 23.45 -4.30 10.23
N ARG A 495 23.95 -3.19 9.66
CA ARG A 495 24.88 -2.26 10.28
C ARG A 495 24.35 -0.83 10.23
N ASP A 496 25.00 0.07 10.95
CA ASP A 496 24.69 1.51 10.95
C ASP A 496 25.24 2.26 9.72
N GLN A 497 26.07 1.59 8.90
CA GLN A 497 26.63 2.09 7.65
C GLN A 497 26.55 1.01 6.57
N PRO A 498 26.32 1.35 5.30
CA PRO A 498 26.41 0.39 4.21
C PRO A 498 27.85 -0.08 4.04
N LEU A 499 28.05 -1.38 3.85
CA LEU A 499 29.36 -1.93 3.47
C LEU A 499 29.54 -1.78 1.97
N LEU A 500 29.95 -0.61 1.53
CA LEU A 500 30.43 -0.41 0.17
C LEU A 500 31.79 -1.09 0.06
N LYS A 501 31.85 -2.35 -0.34
CA LYS A 501 33.06 -3.01 -0.76
C LYS A 501 33.45 -2.42 -2.11
N THR A 502 34.04 -1.24 -2.11
CA THR A 502 34.76 -0.72 -3.29
C THR A 502 35.99 -1.56 -3.48
N ASN A 503 35.90 -2.54 -4.36
CA ASN A 503 37.11 -3.02 -5.01
C ASN A 503 37.50 -1.93 -6.00
N ASP A 504 38.43 -1.05 -5.61
CA ASP A 504 38.87 0.13 -6.37
C ASP A 504 39.30 -0.18 -7.82
N LYS A 505 39.44 -1.44 -8.17
CA LYS A 505 39.80 -1.89 -9.52
C LYS A 505 38.58 -2.08 -10.45
N PHE A 506 37.36 -2.27 -9.97
CA PHE A 506 36.27 -2.74 -10.81
C PHE A 506 34.95 -1.95 -10.70
N TYR A 507 34.71 -1.19 -9.65
CA TYR A 507 33.50 -0.43 -9.49
C TYR A 507 33.77 0.97 -8.96
N ARG A 508 33.69 1.96 -9.84
CA ARG A 508 33.40 3.33 -9.41
C ARG A 508 31.89 3.50 -9.58
N LEU A 509 31.16 3.49 -8.49
CA LEU A 509 29.86 4.12 -8.46
C LEU A 509 30.14 5.62 -8.55
N THR A 510 29.99 6.18 -9.72
CA THR A 510 29.94 7.64 -9.87
C THR A 510 28.53 8.05 -9.49
N ASP A 511 28.42 8.94 -8.49
CA ASP A 511 27.20 9.60 -8.04
C ASP A 511 26.37 10.20 -9.20
#